data_5c1d314e22aad94068342b131155d0fa
#
_entry.id   5c1d314e22aad94068342b131155d0fa
#
_cell.length_a   1.000
_cell.length_b   1.000
_cell.length_c   1.000
_cell.angle_alpha   90.00
_cell.angle_beta   90.00
_cell.angle_gamma   90.00
#
_symmetry.space_group_name_H-M   'P 1'
#
loop_
_entity.id
_entity.type
_entity.pdbx_description
1 polymer ?
#
loop_
_entity_poly.entity_id
_entity_poly.type
_entity_poly.pdbx_seq_one_letter_code
_entity_poly.pdbx_strand_id
1 'polypeptide(L)'
;MALFGMKKSMMVDPADALPGRDEEMPVPEFHFVNGNPLKPPFPDQMQQILVGMGCFWGAERVFWQAPGVFTTAVGYAAGFTPNPSYQDVCSGLTGHNEVVLAVFDPEATSYEQMLALFWENHDPTQGMRQGNDVGTQYRSGIYYFDDDQKVAAEASRDMFGTRLTDAGYGEITTEIIAAPPFYYAEDYHQQYLAKVPNGYCGLGGTGVSCPVGLATD
;
A
#
# COMPACT_ATOMS: atom_id res chain seq x y z
N MET A 1 8.34 0.02 29.07
CA MET A 1 8.27 -0.43 27.65
C MET A 1 6.85 -0.39 27.04
N ALA A 2 5.77 -0.60 27.78
CA ALA A 2 4.40 -0.62 27.23
C ALA A 2 3.89 0.75 26.68
N LEU A 3 4.28 1.87 27.26
CA LEU A 3 3.83 3.21 26.83
C LEU A 3 4.38 3.66 25.46
N PHE A 4 5.56 3.20 25.04
CA PHE A 4 6.16 3.54 23.75
C PHE A 4 5.45 2.81 22.57
N GLY A 5 4.99 1.60 22.79
CA GLY A 5 4.24 0.83 21.78
C GLY A 5 2.83 1.38 21.52
N MET A 6 2.15 1.85 22.57
CA MET A 6 0.81 2.44 22.45
C MET A 6 0.79 3.74 21.63
N LYS A 7 1.83 4.57 21.70
CA LYS A 7 1.91 5.81 20.91
C LYS A 7 2.05 5.58 19.40
N LYS A 8 2.68 4.49 18.98
CA LYS A 8 2.86 4.17 17.55
C LYS A 8 1.60 3.66 16.85
N SER A 9 0.63 3.16 17.60
CA SER A 9 -0.64 2.64 17.08
C SER A 9 -1.79 3.66 17.12
N MET A 10 -1.47 4.91 17.44
CA MET A 10 -2.44 6.01 17.43
C MET A 10 -2.04 7.02 16.36
N MET A 11 -3.01 7.45 15.55
CA MET A 11 -2.77 8.54 14.61
C MET A 11 -2.36 9.80 15.36
N VAL A 12 -1.34 10.47 14.86
CA VAL A 12 -0.93 11.79 15.37
C VAL A 12 -2.01 12.82 15.08
N ASP A 13 -2.22 13.78 15.98
CA ASP A 13 -3.06 14.92 15.68
C ASP A 13 -2.39 15.76 14.57
N PRO A 14 -3.13 16.23 13.56
CA PRO A 14 -2.56 17.08 12.50
C PRO A 14 -1.78 18.29 13.02
N ALA A 15 -2.19 18.85 14.17
CA ALA A 15 -1.50 19.97 14.79
C ALA A 15 -0.13 19.61 15.41
N ASP A 16 0.06 18.33 15.73
CA ASP A 16 1.30 17.78 16.33
C ASP A 16 2.19 17.06 15.30
N ALA A 17 1.75 17.03 14.01
CA ALA A 17 2.52 16.37 12.96
C ALA A 17 3.83 17.12 12.66
N LEU A 18 4.83 16.36 12.21
CA LEU A 18 6.10 16.95 11.78
C LEU A 18 5.88 17.92 10.60
N PRO A 19 6.62 19.04 10.53
CA PRO A 19 6.40 20.06 9.51
C PRO A 19 6.75 19.61 8.08
N GLY A 20 7.63 18.59 7.94
CA GLY A 20 8.06 18.10 6.63
C GLY A 20 9.08 19.01 5.93
N ARG A 21 9.15 18.87 4.60
CA ARG A 21 10.14 19.54 3.72
C ARG A 21 9.48 19.98 2.42
N ASP A 22 10.10 20.95 1.76
CA ASP A 22 9.69 21.39 0.42
C ASP A 22 10.31 20.52 -0.68
N GLU A 23 11.52 19.98 -0.44
CA GLU A 23 12.24 19.17 -1.42
C GLU A 23 11.64 17.75 -1.51
N GLU A 24 11.35 17.33 -2.75
CA GLU A 24 10.97 15.95 -3.05
C GLU A 24 12.12 14.97 -2.82
N MET A 25 11.79 13.75 -2.46
CA MET A 25 12.76 12.67 -2.34
C MET A 25 13.36 12.33 -3.73
N PRO A 26 14.68 12.37 -3.89
CA PRO A 26 15.30 11.90 -5.12
C PRO A 26 15.14 10.38 -5.24
N VAL A 27 14.67 9.93 -6.41
CA VAL A 27 14.51 8.52 -6.75
C VAL A 27 15.08 8.22 -8.13
N PRO A 28 15.39 6.94 -8.42
CA PRO A 28 15.87 6.53 -9.75
C PRO A 28 14.87 6.90 -10.85
N GLU A 29 15.39 7.09 -12.06
CA GLU A 29 14.58 7.32 -13.24
C GLU A 29 13.81 6.07 -13.67
N PHE A 30 14.42 4.88 -13.47
CA PHE A 30 13.88 3.61 -13.93
C PHE A 30 13.73 2.59 -12.80
N HIS A 31 12.70 1.78 -12.91
CA HIS A 31 12.41 0.66 -12.03
C HIS A 31 13.52 -0.41 -12.14
N PHE A 32 14.08 -0.82 -11.00
CA PHE A 32 15.25 -1.69 -10.93
C PHE A 32 15.03 -3.08 -11.57
N VAL A 33 13.79 -3.61 -11.53
CA VAL A 33 13.50 -4.98 -12.00
C VAL A 33 13.16 -5.00 -13.48
N ASN A 34 12.29 -4.09 -13.95
CA ASN A 34 11.76 -4.14 -15.31
C ASN A 34 12.22 -3.02 -16.25
N GLY A 35 12.93 -2.01 -15.72
CA GLY A 35 13.51 -0.93 -16.50
C GLY A 35 12.52 0.10 -17.03
N ASN A 36 11.24 0.04 -16.63
CA ASN A 36 10.26 1.03 -17.00
C ASN A 36 10.42 2.32 -16.17
N PRO A 37 9.92 3.49 -16.64
CA PRO A 37 9.95 4.72 -15.86
C PRO A 37 9.33 4.55 -14.48
N LEU A 38 10.02 5.05 -13.45
CA LEU A 38 9.52 5.00 -12.07
C LEU A 38 8.53 6.14 -11.78
N LYS A 39 8.70 7.27 -12.46
CA LYS A 39 7.87 8.47 -12.33
C LYS A 39 7.08 8.73 -13.63
N PRO A 40 5.95 9.45 -13.55
CA PRO A 40 5.23 9.90 -14.74
C PRO A 40 6.10 10.82 -15.64
N PRO A 41 5.75 10.98 -16.94
CA PRO A 41 4.52 10.49 -17.53
C PRO A 41 4.55 8.98 -17.83
N PHE A 42 3.45 8.30 -17.53
CA PHE A 42 3.22 6.92 -17.95
C PHE A 42 2.45 6.90 -19.29
N PRO A 43 2.42 5.78 -20.05
CA PRO A 43 1.57 5.67 -21.23
C PRO A 43 0.09 5.96 -20.88
N ASP A 44 -0.62 6.66 -21.77
CA ASP A 44 -1.95 7.22 -21.50
C ASP A 44 -3.02 6.17 -21.11
N GLN A 45 -2.88 4.92 -21.61
CA GLN A 45 -3.83 3.85 -21.31
C GLN A 45 -3.63 3.22 -19.92
N MET A 46 -2.50 3.45 -19.26
CA MET A 46 -2.20 2.81 -17.98
C MET A 46 -3.13 3.27 -16.86
N GLN A 47 -3.50 2.33 -16.02
CA GLN A 47 -4.22 2.58 -14.79
C GLN A 47 -3.31 2.46 -13.57
N GLN A 48 -3.79 2.94 -12.43
CA GLN A 48 -3.03 2.97 -11.18
C GLN A 48 -3.84 2.39 -10.03
N ILE A 49 -3.13 1.76 -9.09
CA ILE A 49 -3.64 1.41 -7.77
C ILE A 49 -2.65 1.89 -6.71
N LEU A 50 -3.16 2.46 -5.61
CA LEU A 50 -2.35 2.91 -4.48
C LEU A 50 -2.85 2.20 -3.22
N VAL A 51 -1.99 1.42 -2.56
CA VAL A 51 -2.38 0.57 -1.43
C VAL A 51 -1.33 0.51 -0.34
N GLY A 52 -1.80 0.34 0.91
CA GLY A 52 -0.98 0.02 2.08
C GLY A 52 -1.29 -1.38 2.59
N MET A 53 -0.26 -2.22 2.77
CA MET A 53 -0.39 -3.63 3.15
C MET A 53 0.58 -4.01 4.28
N GLY A 54 0.97 -3.08 5.14
CA GLY A 54 2.09 -3.24 6.06
C GLY A 54 3.41 -2.81 5.43
N CYS A 55 4.52 -3.47 5.79
CA CYS A 55 5.83 -3.15 5.21
C CYS A 55 5.81 -3.18 3.67
N PHE A 56 6.10 -2.04 3.06
CA PHE A 56 5.99 -1.86 1.61
C PHE A 56 6.99 -2.68 0.77
N TRP A 57 8.06 -3.24 1.35
CA TRP A 57 9.01 -4.07 0.62
C TRP A 57 8.39 -5.37 0.10
N GLY A 58 7.65 -6.06 0.98
CA GLY A 58 6.91 -7.26 0.62
C GLY A 58 5.74 -6.97 -0.31
N ALA A 59 5.00 -5.91 0.01
CA ALA A 59 3.87 -5.45 -0.78
C ALA A 59 4.29 -5.09 -2.22
N GLU A 60 5.36 -4.32 -2.39
CA GLU A 60 5.85 -3.95 -3.72
C GLU A 60 6.24 -5.18 -4.54
N ARG A 61 6.89 -6.18 -3.91
CA ARG A 61 7.26 -7.43 -4.61
C ARG A 61 6.04 -8.16 -5.17
N VAL A 62 4.94 -8.21 -4.45
CA VAL A 62 3.68 -8.83 -4.93
C VAL A 62 3.24 -8.18 -6.23
N PHE A 63 3.24 -6.84 -6.29
CA PHE A 63 2.79 -6.12 -7.46
C PHE A 63 3.76 -6.21 -8.64
N TRP A 64 5.07 -6.01 -8.46
CA TRP A 64 5.98 -6.08 -9.61
C TRP A 64 6.10 -7.47 -10.23
N GLN A 65 5.71 -8.52 -9.51
CA GLN A 65 5.66 -9.91 -10.03
C GLN A 65 4.34 -10.23 -10.73
N ALA A 66 3.33 -9.38 -10.58
CA ALA A 66 2.02 -9.62 -11.19
C ALA A 66 2.03 -9.35 -12.69
N PRO A 67 1.41 -10.22 -13.50
CA PRO A 67 1.25 -9.97 -14.93
C PRO A 67 0.51 -8.66 -15.20
N GLY A 68 0.95 -7.91 -16.22
CA GLY A 68 0.33 -6.66 -16.63
C GLY A 68 0.76 -5.44 -15.83
N VAL A 69 1.54 -5.57 -14.75
CA VAL A 69 2.10 -4.44 -14.02
C VAL A 69 3.27 -3.84 -14.79
N PHE A 70 3.14 -2.58 -15.16
CA PHE A 70 4.11 -1.80 -15.93
C PHE A 70 5.26 -1.31 -15.04
N THR A 71 4.94 -0.70 -13.88
CA THR A 71 5.94 -0.23 -12.92
C THR A 71 5.34 -0.19 -11.52
N THR A 72 6.21 -0.20 -10.50
CA THR A 72 5.83 0.02 -9.12
C THR A 72 6.73 1.06 -8.47
N ALA A 73 6.22 1.71 -7.44
CA ALA A 73 7.03 2.55 -6.57
C ALA A 73 6.52 2.43 -5.12
N VAL A 74 7.43 2.48 -4.16
CA VAL A 74 7.07 2.59 -2.75
C VAL A 74 7.15 4.03 -2.28
N GLY A 75 6.31 4.36 -1.32
CA GLY A 75 6.24 5.72 -0.80
C GLY A 75 5.37 5.82 0.43
N TYR A 76 5.02 7.07 0.73
CA TYR A 76 4.24 7.46 1.90
C TYR A 76 3.01 8.25 1.46
N ALA A 77 1.85 7.94 2.05
CA ALA A 77 0.60 8.62 1.75
C ALA A 77 -0.34 8.65 2.96
N ALA A 78 -1.41 9.42 2.87
CA ALA A 78 -2.48 9.52 3.87
C ALA A 78 -2.02 10.00 5.26
N GLY A 79 -0.96 10.78 5.31
CA GLY A 79 -0.49 11.52 6.48
C GLY A 79 -0.54 13.03 6.27
N PHE A 80 0.10 13.77 7.17
CA PHE A 80 0.02 15.23 7.23
C PHE A 80 1.33 15.92 6.85
N THR A 81 2.45 15.22 6.92
CA THR A 81 3.81 15.75 6.74
C THR A 81 4.20 15.75 5.27
N PRO A 82 4.45 16.90 4.61
CA PRO A 82 4.93 16.92 3.22
C PRO A 82 6.34 16.35 3.09
N ASN A 83 6.58 15.57 2.03
CA ASN A 83 7.88 14.98 1.68
C ASN A 83 8.63 14.34 2.89
N PRO A 84 8.00 13.41 3.62
CA PRO A 84 8.62 12.81 4.80
C PRO A 84 9.81 11.93 4.43
N SER A 85 10.78 11.80 5.33
CA SER A 85 11.77 10.74 5.28
C SER A 85 11.24 9.47 5.96
N TYR A 86 11.90 8.33 5.69
CA TYR A 86 11.66 7.08 6.40
C TYR A 86 11.75 7.24 7.94
N GLN A 87 12.73 8.01 8.40
CA GLN A 87 12.89 8.26 9.83
C GLN A 87 11.72 9.06 10.41
N ASP A 88 11.21 10.04 9.66
CA ASP A 88 10.02 10.81 10.05
C ASP A 88 8.81 9.88 10.18
N VAL A 89 8.58 9.01 9.19
CA VAL A 89 7.48 8.04 9.21
C VAL A 89 7.62 7.04 10.36
N CYS A 90 8.82 6.51 10.59
CA CYS A 90 9.11 5.59 11.70
C CYS A 90 8.92 6.22 13.08
N SER A 91 8.95 7.55 13.20
CA SER A 91 8.63 8.24 14.45
C SER A 91 7.18 8.09 14.88
N GLY A 92 6.26 7.83 13.94
CA GLY A 92 4.81 7.81 14.13
C GLY A 92 4.19 9.21 14.18
N LEU A 93 4.96 10.27 13.90
CA LEU A 93 4.52 11.66 13.98
C LEU A 93 4.20 12.29 12.62
N THR A 94 4.10 11.48 11.56
CA THR A 94 3.70 11.98 10.23
C THR A 94 2.27 11.64 9.87
N GLY A 95 1.70 10.60 10.51
CA GLY A 95 0.41 10.03 10.15
C GLY A 95 0.42 9.23 8.84
N HIS A 96 1.55 9.19 8.12
CA HIS A 96 1.65 8.47 6.85
C HIS A 96 1.56 6.96 7.02
N ASN A 97 1.00 6.35 5.97
CA ASN A 97 1.05 4.92 5.70
C ASN A 97 2.21 4.62 4.73
N GLU A 98 2.87 3.48 4.89
CA GLU A 98 3.73 2.90 3.87
C GLU A 98 2.86 2.33 2.76
N VAL A 99 3.09 2.77 1.52
CA VAL A 99 2.22 2.43 0.40
C VAL A 99 2.99 2.00 -0.83
N VAL A 100 2.33 1.23 -1.69
CA VAL A 100 2.77 0.85 -3.03
C VAL A 100 1.86 1.53 -4.03
N LEU A 101 2.47 2.28 -4.96
CA LEU A 101 1.86 2.71 -6.20
C LEU A 101 2.21 1.67 -7.27
N ALA A 102 1.22 1.01 -7.85
CA ALA A 102 1.41 0.14 -9.00
C ALA A 102 0.68 0.72 -10.21
N VAL A 103 1.37 0.76 -11.34
CA VAL A 103 0.85 1.18 -12.65
C VAL A 103 0.73 -0.06 -13.50
N PHE A 104 -0.44 -0.31 -14.10
CA PHE A 104 -0.73 -1.53 -14.82
C PHE A 104 -1.46 -1.27 -16.14
N ASP A 105 -1.30 -2.23 -17.06
CA ASP A 105 -1.97 -2.22 -18.36
C ASP A 105 -3.37 -2.85 -18.23
N PRO A 106 -4.45 -2.08 -18.43
CA PRO A 106 -5.82 -2.60 -18.34
C PRO A 106 -6.17 -3.62 -19.46
N GLU A 107 -5.36 -3.73 -20.51
CA GLU A 107 -5.53 -4.78 -21.52
C GLU A 107 -4.95 -6.13 -21.07
N ALA A 108 -4.02 -6.12 -20.11
CA ALA A 108 -3.34 -7.32 -19.61
C ALA A 108 -3.84 -7.79 -18.25
N THR A 109 -4.37 -6.88 -17.44
CA THR A 109 -4.91 -7.17 -16.09
C THR A 109 -6.04 -6.21 -15.76
N SER A 110 -6.65 -6.29 -14.58
CA SER A 110 -7.73 -5.39 -14.18
C SER A 110 -7.55 -4.84 -12.77
N TYR A 111 -8.26 -3.78 -12.43
CA TYR A 111 -8.26 -3.21 -11.09
C TYR A 111 -8.74 -4.24 -10.04
N GLU A 112 -9.73 -5.08 -10.38
CA GLU A 112 -10.23 -6.15 -9.52
C GLU A 112 -9.16 -7.22 -9.26
N GLN A 113 -8.32 -7.53 -10.26
CA GLN A 113 -7.18 -8.43 -10.07
C GLN A 113 -6.13 -7.80 -9.13
N MET A 114 -5.89 -6.50 -9.24
CA MET A 114 -5.01 -5.78 -8.31
C MET A 114 -5.60 -5.77 -6.89
N LEU A 115 -6.92 -5.59 -6.73
CA LEU A 115 -7.60 -5.72 -5.44
C LEU A 115 -7.50 -7.15 -4.87
N ALA A 116 -7.59 -8.18 -5.70
CA ALA A 116 -7.41 -9.56 -5.24
C ALA A 116 -6.00 -9.79 -4.69
N LEU A 117 -4.96 -9.27 -5.38
CA LEU A 117 -3.59 -9.30 -4.86
C LEU A 117 -3.45 -8.60 -3.52
N PHE A 118 -4.11 -7.45 -3.36
CA PHE A 118 -4.14 -6.72 -2.10
C PHE A 118 -4.77 -7.56 -0.98
N TRP A 119 -5.99 -8.07 -1.18
CA TRP A 119 -6.72 -8.82 -0.16
C TRP A 119 -6.04 -10.14 0.25
N GLU A 120 -5.45 -10.86 -0.70
CA GLU A 120 -4.89 -12.19 -0.47
C GLU A 120 -3.50 -12.17 0.17
N ASN A 121 -2.75 -11.08 0.06
CA ASN A 121 -1.35 -11.05 0.47
C ASN A 121 -1.07 -10.36 1.81
N HIS A 122 -2.08 -9.90 2.54
CA HIS A 122 -1.94 -9.39 3.90
C HIS A 122 -3.17 -9.73 4.74
N ASP A 123 -3.11 -9.47 6.03
CA ASP A 123 -4.26 -9.60 6.91
C ASP A 123 -4.89 -8.20 7.15
N PRO A 124 -6.05 -7.90 6.52
CA PRO A 124 -6.67 -6.58 6.61
C PRO A 124 -7.42 -6.33 7.93
N THR A 125 -7.36 -7.26 8.89
CA THR A 125 -8.12 -7.18 10.16
C THR A 125 -7.28 -6.65 11.34
N GLN A 126 -5.99 -6.33 11.11
CA GLN A 126 -5.04 -6.07 12.20
C GLN A 126 -4.98 -4.62 12.70
N GLY A 127 -5.73 -3.70 12.09
CA GLY A 127 -5.71 -2.28 12.49
C GLY A 127 -4.37 -1.62 12.17
N MET A 128 -3.79 -0.93 13.15
CA MET A 128 -2.52 -0.21 12.99
C MET A 128 -1.30 -1.14 13.11
N ARG A 129 -1.32 -2.21 12.32
CA ARG A 129 -0.26 -3.23 12.36
C ARG A 129 -0.40 -4.19 11.17
N GLN A 130 0.71 -4.86 10.81
CA GLN A 130 0.70 -6.05 9.94
C GLN A 130 1.76 -7.03 10.42
N GLY A 131 1.35 -8.23 10.84
CA GLY A 131 2.26 -9.24 11.37
C GLY A 131 3.03 -8.73 12.60
N ASN A 132 4.35 -8.70 12.50
CA ASN A 132 5.23 -8.21 13.57
C ASN A 132 5.43 -6.68 13.56
N ASP A 133 5.06 -6.02 12.46
CA ASP A 133 5.24 -4.59 12.29
C ASP A 133 4.08 -3.83 12.93
N VAL A 134 4.36 -3.01 13.94
CA VAL A 134 3.37 -2.26 14.74
C VAL A 134 3.57 -0.78 14.55
N GLY A 135 2.52 -0.10 14.08
CA GLY A 135 2.50 1.35 13.87
C GLY A 135 1.47 1.76 12.84
N THR A 136 1.09 3.05 12.85
CA THR A 136 0.12 3.62 11.92
C THR A 136 0.57 3.51 10.47
N GLN A 137 1.89 3.47 10.22
CA GLN A 137 2.47 3.30 8.88
C GLN A 137 2.25 1.91 8.27
N TYR A 138 1.82 0.93 9.06
CA TYR A 138 1.60 -0.45 8.59
C TYR A 138 0.11 -0.80 8.49
N ARG A 139 -0.78 0.20 8.52
CA ARG A 139 -2.23 -0.03 8.40
C ARG A 139 -2.61 -0.47 7.00
N SER A 140 -3.68 -1.23 6.91
CA SER A 140 -4.29 -1.62 5.64
C SER A 140 -5.02 -0.43 5.03
N GLY A 141 -4.83 -0.16 3.73
CA GLY A 141 -5.47 0.97 3.05
C GLY A 141 -5.57 0.80 1.54
N ILE A 142 -6.67 1.29 0.96
CA ILE A 142 -6.89 1.44 -0.48
C ILE A 142 -7.18 2.92 -0.73
N TYR A 143 -6.44 3.52 -1.66
CA TYR A 143 -6.52 4.93 -2.01
C TYR A 143 -6.95 5.05 -3.47
N TYR A 144 -8.24 5.32 -3.69
CA TYR A 144 -8.85 5.31 -5.03
C TYR A 144 -8.65 6.63 -5.77
N PHE A 145 -8.44 6.55 -7.09
CA PHE A 145 -8.23 7.72 -7.94
C PHE A 145 -9.54 8.24 -8.56
N ASP A 146 -10.58 7.40 -8.65
CA ASP A 146 -11.89 7.74 -9.22
C ASP A 146 -13.03 6.97 -8.54
N ASP A 147 -14.27 7.31 -8.91
CA ASP A 147 -15.46 6.71 -8.30
C ASP A 147 -15.66 5.23 -8.70
N ASP A 148 -15.21 4.81 -9.89
CA ASP A 148 -15.29 3.42 -10.31
C ASP A 148 -14.37 2.54 -9.46
N GLN A 149 -13.15 3.00 -9.18
CA GLN A 149 -12.23 2.35 -8.26
C GLN A 149 -12.78 2.29 -6.84
N LYS A 150 -13.44 3.38 -6.38
CA LYS A 150 -14.10 3.38 -5.06
C LYS A 150 -15.15 2.29 -4.96
N VAL A 151 -16.07 2.22 -5.94
CA VAL A 151 -17.15 1.23 -5.97
C VAL A 151 -16.58 -0.19 -5.98
N ALA A 152 -15.57 -0.45 -6.81
CA ALA A 152 -14.92 -1.76 -6.88
C ALA A 152 -14.19 -2.12 -5.56
N ALA A 153 -13.50 -1.18 -4.93
CA ALA A 153 -12.82 -1.39 -3.66
C ALA A 153 -13.82 -1.72 -2.53
N GLU A 154 -14.91 -0.95 -2.42
CA GLU A 154 -15.95 -1.18 -1.40
C GLU A 154 -16.67 -2.52 -1.62
N ALA A 155 -17.04 -2.87 -2.86
CA ALA A 155 -17.65 -4.15 -3.19
C ALA A 155 -16.73 -5.34 -2.88
N SER A 156 -15.44 -5.23 -3.23
CA SER A 156 -14.45 -6.27 -2.94
C SER A 156 -14.21 -6.44 -1.44
N ARG A 157 -14.20 -5.34 -0.65
CA ARG A 157 -14.13 -5.38 0.81
C ARG A 157 -15.28 -6.17 1.41
N ASP A 158 -16.50 -5.88 1.00
CA ASP A 158 -17.71 -6.52 1.56
C ASP A 158 -17.75 -8.02 1.22
N MET A 159 -17.37 -8.38 0.01
CA MET A 159 -17.26 -9.76 -0.44
C MET A 159 -16.15 -10.52 0.32
N PHE A 160 -14.96 -9.94 0.45
CA PHE A 160 -13.84 -10.57 1.13
C PHE A 160 -14.07 -10.63 2.64
N GLY A 161 -14.72 -9.60 3.23
CA GLY A 161 -15.09 -9.55 4.64
C GLY A 161 -16.01 -10.70 5.05
N THR A 162 -16.99 -11.07 4.20
CA THR A 162 -17.83 -12.24 4.42
C THR A 162 -16.99 -13.53 4.53
N ARG A 163 -16.04 -13.73 3.62
CA ARG A 163 -15.16 -14.90 3.61
C ARG A 163 -14.21 -14.95 4.80
N LEU A 164 -13.68 -13.79 5.21
CA LEU A 164 -12.85 -13.69 6.41
C LEU A 164 -13.63 -14.07 7.67
N THR A 165 -14.87 -13.59 7.79
CA THR A 165 -15.75 -13.95 8.90
C THR A 165 -16.02 -15.45 8.94
N ASP A 166 -16.33 -16.06 7.81
CA ASP A 166 -16.53 -17.51 7.68
C ASP A 166 -15.27 -18.32 8.05
N ALA A 167 -14.08 -17.74 7.82
CA ALA A 167 -12.78 -18.32 8.18
C ALA A 167 -12.37 -18.01 9.63
N GLY A 168 -13.17 -17.27 10.41
CA GLY A 168 -12.92 -16.96 11.82
C GLY A 168 -12.03 -15.74 12.07
N TYR A 169 -11.82 -14.89 11.07
CA TYR A 169 -11.11 -13.61 11.23
C TYR A 169 -12.04 -12.50 11.75
N GLY A 170 -11.45 -11.40 12.23
CA GLY A 170 -12.17 -10.20 12.65
C GLY A 170 -12.69 -9.37 11.46
N GLU A 171 -13.28 -8.23 11.79
CA GLU A 171 -13.73 -7.25 10.79
C GLU A 171 -12.55 -6.63 10.04
N ILE A 172 -12.74 -6.30 8.77
CA ILE A 172 -11.77 -5.57 7.96
C ILE A 172 -11.60 -4.16 8.53
N THR A 173 -10.35 -3.76 8.74
CA THR A 173 -9.96 -2.43 9.23
C THR A 173 -9.36 -1.55 8.14
N THR A 174 -9.38 -1.99 6.89
CA THR A 174 -8.85 -1.27 5.73
C THR A 174 -9.55 0.07 5.56
N GLU A 175 -8.78 1.17 5.53
CA GLU A 175 -9.33 2.46 5.12
C GLU A 175 -9.46 2.52 3.60
N ILE A 176 -10.60 3.02 3.10
CA ILE A 176 -10.86 3.23 1.67
C ILE A 176 -11.21 4.69 1.48
N ILE A 177 -10.27 5.48 0.98
CA ILE A 177 -10.40 6.94 0.83
C ILE A 177 -9.87 7.40 -0.52
N ALA A 178 -10.26 8.61 -0.95
CA ALA A 178 -9.68 9.22 -2.15
C ALA A 178 -8.16 9.34 -2.03
N ALA A 179 -7.45 9.08 -3.13
CA ALA A 179 -6.00 9.08 -3.16
C ALA A 179 -5.43 10.46 -2.74
N PRO A 180 -4.72 10.52 -1.61
CA PRO A 180 -4.04 11.73 -1.18
C PRO A 180 -2.72 11.90 -1.94
N PRO A 181 -1.97 12.98 -1.72
CA PRO A 181 -0.62 13.12 -2.27
C PRO A 181 0.25 11.91 -1.92
N PHE A 182 0.94 11.39 -2.93
CA PHE A 182 1.93 10.31 -2.80
C PHE A 182 3.34 10.92 -2.75
N TYR A 183 4.10 10.58 -1.73
CA TYR A 183 5.50 10.98 -1.57
C TYR A 183 6.39 9.74 -1.76
N TYR A 184 7.30 9.80 -2.73
CA TYR A 184 8.24 8.70 -2.98
C TYR A 184 9.10 8.43 -1.75
N ALA A 185 9.31 7.15 -1.41
CA ALA A 185 10.34 6.76 -0.45
C ALA A 185 11.73 6.80 -1.10
N GLU A 186 12.77 6.76 -0.28
CA GLU A 186 14.17 6.83 -0.69
C GLU A 186 14.55 5.74 -1.71
N ASP A 187 15.55 6.01 -2.55
CA ASP A 187 16.04 5.09 -3.59
C ASP A 187 16.29 3.67 -3.04
N TYR A 188 16.90 3.54 -1.87
CA TYR A 188 17.22 2.22 -1.32
C TYR A 188 15.98 1.40 -0.94
N HIS A 189 14.80 2.02 -0.80
CA HIS A 189 13.54 1.34 -0.59
C HIS A 189 12.90 0.84 -1.89
N GLN A 190 13.10 1.55 -2.99
CA GLN A 190 12.53 1.19 -4.29
C GLN A 190 13.04 -0.18 -4.73
N GLN A 191 12.16 -1.13 -4.95
CA GLN A 191 12.44 -2.53 -5.30
C GLN A 191 13.46 -3.19 -4.35
N TYR A 192 13.35 -2.91 -3.05
CA TYR A 192 14.31 -3.35 -2.02
C TYR A 192 14.59 -4.85 -2.08
N LEU A 193 13.56 -5.70 -2.18
CA LEU A 193 13.74 -7.16 -2.18
C LEU A 193 14.34 -7.71 -3.49
N ALA A 194 14.43 -6.92 -4.55
CA ALA A 194 15.23 -7.26 -5.73
C ALA A 194 16.70 -6.88 -5.55
N LYS A 195 16.97 -5.74 -4.90
CA LYS A 195 18.33 -5.28 -4.55
C LYS A 195 18.95 -6.11 -3.42
N VAL A 196 18.12 -6.58 -2.47
CA VAL A 196 18.51 -7.36 -1.28
C VAL A 196 17.62 -8.61 -1.17
N PRO A 197 17.92 -9.70 -1.92
CA PRO A 197 17.04 -10.88 -2.01
C PRO A 197 16.74 -11.58 -0.68
N ASN A 198 17.63 -11.49 0.31
CA ASN A 198 17.46 -12.03 1.66
C ASN A 198 16.97 -10.98 2.67
N GLY A 199 16.45 -9.84 2.17
CA GLY A 199 15.92 -8.78 3.00
C GLY A 199 14.66 -9.20 3.78
N TYR A 200 14.31 -8.41 4.78
CA TYR A 200 13.11 -8.65 5.58
C TYR A 200 11.85 -8.60 4.73
N CYS A 201 11.00 -9.61 4.88
CA CYS A 201 9.66 -9.66 4.33
C CYS A 201 8.70 -10.19 5.40
N GLY A 202 7.96 -9.29 6.04
CA GLY A 202 6.95 -9.63 7.04
C GLY A 202 5.54 -9.83 6.46
N LEU A 203 5.39 -9.78 5.14
CA LEU A 203 4.11 -9.89 4.48
C LEU A 203 3.61 -11.35 4.49
N GLY A 204 2.34 -11.53 4.84
CA GLY A 204 1.68 -12.84 4.82
C GLY A 204 0.16 -12.69 4.80
N GLY A 205 -0.49 -13.38 3.88
CA GLY A 205 -1.95 -13.39 3.74
C GLY A 205 -2.64 -14.28 4.78
N THR A 206 -3.96 -14.17 4.82
CA THR A 206 -4.85 -14.98 5.68
C THR A 206 -5.05 -16.41 5.19
N GLY A 207 -4.64 -16.71 3.95
CA GLY A 207 -4.96 -17.98 3.27
C GLY A 207 -6.38 -18.04 2.70
N VAL A 208 -7.16 -16.96 2.83
CA VAL A 208 -8.49 -16.82 2.25
C VAL A 208 -8.36 -16.24 0.84
N SER A 209 -9.01 -16.86 -0.15
CA SER A 209 -8.98 -16.38 -1.54
C SER A 209 -10.04 -15.33 -1.80
N CYS A 210 -9.68 -14.31 -2.56
CA CYS A 210 -10.58 -13.28 -3.07
C CYS A 210 -11.05 -13.68 -4.49
N PRO A 211 -12.35 -13.84 -4.74
CA PRO A 211 -12.80 -14.12 -6.09
C PRO A 211 -12.59 -12.91 -7.00
N VAL A 212 -11.96 -13.14 -8.13
CA VAL A 212 -11.79 -12.12 -9.19
C VAL A 212 -13.02 -12.19 -10.10
N GLY A 213 -13.64 -11.05 -10.28
CA GLY A 213 -14.85 -10.89 -11.07
C GLY A 213 -16.08 -10.75 -10.18
N LEU A 214 -16.68 -9.56 -10.19
CA LEU A 214 -18.05 -9.42 -9.74
C LEU A 214 -18.90 -10.30 -10.69
N ALA A 215 -19.53 -11.34 -10.14
CA ALA A 215 -20.58 -12.04 -10.88
C ALA A 215 -21.66 -11.00 -11.18
N THR A 216 -21.69 -10.51 -12.39
CA THR A 216 -22.85 -9.81 -12.92
C THR A 216 -23.87 -10.91 -13.23
N ASP A 217 -24.78 -11.18 -12.28
CA ASP A 217 -26.04 -11.85 -12.55
C ASP A 217 -26.95 -10.94 -13.38
#